data_16c58fde3e240a3c76f09981bfebb6f6
#
_entry.id   16c58fde3e240a3c76f09981bfebb6f6
#
_cell.length_a   1.000
_cell.length_b   1.000
_cell.length_c   1.000
_cell.angle_alpha   90.00
_cell.angle_beta   90.00
_cell.angle_gamma   90.00
#
_symmetry.space_group_name_H-M   'P 1'
#
loop_
_entity.id
_entity.type
_entity.pdbx_description
1 polymer ?
#
loop_
_entity_poly.entity_id
_entity_poly.type
_entity_poly.pdbx_seq_one_letter_code
_entity_poly.pdbx_strand_id
1 'polypeptide(L)'
;FMFLSSLLSYFYKDGITADLFLSGVLVSIIGLLMLFLNKSHDKQINKREGYLVVVLGWVAMIFSGTIPYILTGTIDGFSNIFFETTSGYTATGATIINDVEVLPEGILFWRSITHWLGGMGMIVFAIAILPLLGIGGMQLFNAESPGPSTDKLHPRITDTAKRLWLIYVSYTIIETIFLKIAGMSFFDAINHSMSNIASGGFSTKNASLGHWNSNPLIQYIVIIFMFLAGTNFVLSYFGFKFNFKKIFKDEEFKVYCLFIIGFTISVATILYFNTDFLMSFESQFNRIEAVFRHSLFQVVSIITTTGFVTADYTAWSPLLLL
;
A
#
# COMPACT_ATOMS: atom_id res chain seq x y z
N PHE A 1 -14.09 9.47 1.83
CA PHE A 1 -13.76 8.08 1.51
C PHE A 1 -14.82 7.10 2.04
N MET A 2 -15.31 7.24 3.27
CA MET A 2 -16.43 6.43 3.78
C MET A 2 -17.67 6.51 2.88
N PHE A 3 -17.99 7.67 2.33
CA PHE A 3 -19.06 7.82 1.33
C PHE A 3 -18.78 7.08 0.02
N LEU A 4 -17.51 6.94 -0.38
CA LEU A 4 -17.16 6.13 -1.55
C LEU A 4 -17.36 4.63 -1.26
N SER A 5 -16.99 4.17 -0.06
CA SER A 5 -17.26 2.80 0.36
C SER A 5 -18.77 2.52 0.47
N SER A 6 -19.55 3.48 0.97
CA SER A 6 -21.02 3.38 0.99
C SER A 6 -21.61 3.32 -0.42
N LEU A 7 -21.13 4.14 -1.35
CA LEU A 7 -21.57 4.11 -2.75
C LEU A 7 -21.27 2.76 -3.40
N LEU A 8 -20.10 2.20 -3.15
CA LEU A 8 -19.71 0.89 -3.67
C LEU A 8 -20.58 -0.22 -3.04
N SER A 9 -20.79 -0.20 -1.73
CA SER A 9 -21.71 -1.09 -1.01
C SER A 9 -23.11 -1.07 -1.64
N TYR A 10 -23.60 0.11 -2.02
CA TYR A 10 -24.89 0.25 -2.70
C TYR A 10 -24.92 -0.47 -4.05
N PHE A 11 -23.85 -0.35 -4.86
CA PHE A 11 -23.77 -1.04 -6.15
C PHE A 11 -23.69 -2.56 -6.02
N TYR A 12 -22.96 -3.05 -5.02
CA TYR A 12 -22.81 -4.49 -4.76
C TYR A 12 -23.97 -5.08 -3.94
N LYS A 13 -24.84 -4.23 -3.37
CA LYS A 13 -26.02 -4.63 -2.56
C LYS A 13 -25.65 -5.53 -1.37
N ASP A 14 -24.55 -5.24 -0.71
CA ASP A 14 -24.00 -6.02 0.41
C ASP A 14 -24.69 -5.77 1.76
N GLY A 15 -25.68 -4.86 1.81
CA GLY A 15 -26.55 -4.62 2.97
C GLY A 15 -26.04 -3.62 4.01
N ILE A 16 -24.79 -3.16 3.94
CA ILE A 16 -24.17 -2.25 4.93
C ILE A 16 -24.06 -0.79 4.46
N THR A 17 -24.73 -0.45 3.38
CA THR A 17 -24.68 0.89 2.75
C THR A 17 -25.01 2.01 3.74
N ALA A 18 -26.06 1.82 4.55
CA ALA A 18 -26.51 2.82 5.52
C ALA A 18 -25.49 3.03 6.65
N ASP A 19 -24.86 1.97 7.13
CA ASP A 19 -23.86 2.03 8.21
C ASP A 19 -22.58 2.74 7.76
N LEU A 20 -22.12 2.47 6.53
CA LEU A 20 -20.98 3.17 5.93
C LEU A 20 -21.29 4.65 5.67
N PHE A 21 -22.50 4.96 5.21
CA PHE A 21 -22.95 6.35 5.04
C PHE A 21 -22.99 7.09 6.36
N LEU A 22 -23.61 6.47 7.38
CA LEU A 22 -23.70 7.04 8.74
C LEU A 22 -22.30 7.27 9.34
N SER A 23 -21.36 6.34 9.12
CA SER A 23 -19.95 6.51 9.50
C SER A 23 -19.35 7.79 8.92
N GLY A 24 -19.57 8.01 7.63
CA GLY A 24 -19.12 9.23 6.95
C GLY A 24 -19.73 10.51 7.50
N VAL A 25 -21.05 10.48 7.81
CA VAL A 25 -21.77 11.60 8.40
C VAL A 25 -21.24 11.92 9.79
N LEU A 26 -21.09 10.91 10.67
CA LEU A 26 -20.59 11.11 12.04
C LEU A 26 -19.18 11.74 12.04
N VAL A 27 -18.26 11.21 11.26
CA VAL A 27 -16.89 11.76 11.16
C VAL A 27 -16.92 13.19 10.61
N SER A 28 -17.77 13.46 9.61
CA SER A 28 -17.90 14.82 9.04
C SER A 28 -18.45 15.82 10.05
N ILE A 29 -19.45 15.43 10.85
CA ILE A 29 -20.01 16.28 11.91
C ILE A 29 -18.96 16.59 12.97
N ILE A 30 -18.21 15.58 13.45
CA ILE A 30 -17.13 15.77 14.42
C ILE A 30 -16.07 16.74 13.87
N GLY A 31 -15.63 16.54 12.62
CA GLY A 31 -14.67 17.41 11.97
C GLY A 31 -15.16 18.85 11.83
N LEU A 32 -16.41 19.04 11.43
CA LEU A 32 -17.03 20.38 11.32
C LEU A 32 -17.15 21.04 12.69
N LEU A 33 -17.57 20.34 13.73
CA LEU A 33 -17.63 20.86 15.09
C LEU A 33 -16.25 21.34 15.58
N MET A 34 -15.21 20.53 15.34
CA MET A 34 -13.84 20.92 15.67
C MET A 34 -13.40 22.18 14.93
N LEU A 35 -13.75 22.33 13.65
CA LEU A 35 -13.45 23.55 12.88
C LEU A 35 -14.20 24.76 13.41
N PHE A 36 -15.48 24.63 13.79
CA PHE A 36 -16.28 25.74 14.32
C PHE A 36 -15.82 26.20 15.71
N LEU A 37 -15.43 25.25 16.57
CA LEU A 37 -14.96 25.55 17.92
C LEU A 37 -13.59 26.26 17.91
N ASN A 38 -12.81 26.06 16.85
CA ASN A 38 -11.45 26.58 16.75
C ASN A 38 -11.27 27.68 15.69
N LYS A 39 -12.18 28.65 15.60
CA LYS A 39 -12.18 29.73 14.58
C LYS A 39 -11.11 30.82 14.76
N SER A 40 -10.48 30.90 15.93
CA SER A 40 -9.56 32.02 16.28
C SER A 40 -8.14 31.48 16.44
N HIS A 41 -7.28 31.67 15.42
CA HIS A 41 -5.90 31.18 15.48
C HIS A 41 -4.87 32.16 15.00
N ASP A 42 -3.74 32.17 15.72
CA ASP A 42 -2.46 32.56 15.20
C ASP A 42 -2.01 31.64 14.08
N LYS A 43 -1.62 32.20 12.93
CA LYS A 43 -1.22 31.40 11.74
C LYS A 43 0.22 30.87 11.82
N GLN A 44 0.93 31.12 12.91
CA GLN A 44 2.31 30.67 13.09
C GLN A 44 2.35 29.40 13.94
N ILE A 45 2.68 28.30 13.31
CA ILE A 45 2.85 27.00 13.97
C ILE A 45 4.32 26.80 14.31
N ASN A 46 4.62 26.59 15.61
CA ASN A 46 5.96 26.26 16.08
C ASN A 46 6.34 24.81 15.73
N LYS A 47 7.64 24.49 15.73
CA LYS A 47 8.14 23.13 15.44
C LYS A 47 7.47 22.05 16.30
N ARG A 48 7.33 22.32 17.62
CA ARG A 48 6.68 21.41 18.57
C ARG A 48 5.22 21.16 18.22
N GLU A 49 4.50 22.20 17.85
CA GLU A 49 3.10 22.12 17.43
C GLU A 49 2.95 21.32 16.11
N GLY A 50 3.91 21.50 15.19
CA GLY A 50 3.96 20.72 13.95
C GLY A 50 4.04 19.21 14.23
N TYR A 51 4.91 18.76 15.11
CA TYR A 51 4.99 17.35 15.52
C TYR A 51 3.69 16.85 16.18
N LEU A 52 3.10 17.68 17.06
CA LEU A 52 1.84 17.31 17.72
C LEU A 52 0.69 17.18 16.73
N VAL A 53 0.55 18.09 15.78
CA VAL A 53 -0.47 18.04 14.72
C VAL A 53 -0.38 16.71 13.95
N VAL A 54 0.82 16.30 13.69
CA VAL A 54 1.09 15.06 13.00
C VAL A 54 0.66 13.84 13.80
N VAL A 55 1.20 13.67 15.01
CA VAL A 55 0.88 12.52 15.85
C VAL A 55 -0.61 12.45 16.13
N LEU A 56 -1.21 13.58 16.51
CA LEU A 56 -2.65 13.68 16.77
C LEU A 56 -3.47 13.44 15.49
N GLY A 57 -2.97 13.86 14.33
CA GLY A 57 -3.59 13.59 13.03
C GLY A 57 -3.68 12.09 12.73
N TRP A 58 -2.58 11.34 12.92
CA TRP A 58 -2.57 9.89 12.78
C TRP A 58 -3.51 9.21 13.77
N VAL A 59 -3.45 9.61 15.05
CA VAL A 59 -4.35 9.08 16.07
C VAL A 59 -5.81 9.35 15.72
N ALA A 60 -6.16 10.57 15.30
CA ALA A 60 -7.51 10.91 14.88
C ALA A 60 -7.97 10.12 13.64
N MET A 61 -7.08 9.91 12.66
CA MET A 61 -7.37 9.06 11.48
C MET A 61 -7.68 7.62 11.91
N ILE A 62 -6.87 7.03 12.78
CA ILE A 62 -7.10 5.67 13.26
C ILE A 62 -8.43 5.58 14.00
N PHE A 63 -8.70 6.46 14.97
CA PHE A 63 -9.98 6.43 15.70
C PHE A 63 -11.19 6.68 14.80
N SER A 64 -11.12 7.61 13.86
CA SER A 64 -12.22 7.81 12.90
C SER A 64 -12.41 6.60 11.99
N GLY A 65 -11.32 5.93 11.62
CA GLY A 65 -11.34 4.74 10.77
C GLY A 65 -11.93 3.49 11.42
N THR A 66 -12.07 3.46 12.77
CA THR A 66 -12.74 2.35 13.47
C THR A 66 -14.26 2.40 13.30
N ILE A 67 -14.85 3.57 13.03
CA ILE A 67 -16.30 3.78 13.03
C ILE A 67 -17.02 2.87 12.01
N PRO A 68 -16.55 2.70 10.76
CA PRO A 68 -17.17 1.77 9.81
C PRO A 68 -17.27 0.34 10.36
N TYR A 69 -16.22 -0.18 10.98
CA TYR A 69 -16.23 -1.54 11.54
C TYR A 69 -17.17 -1.67 12.76
N ILE A 70 -17.24 -0.62 13.59
CA ILE A 70 -18.14 -0.60 14.77
C ILE A 70 -19.61 -0.62 14.32
N LEU A 71 -19.98 0.23 13.35
CA LEU A 71 -21.37 0.34 12.92
C LEU A 71 -21.85 -0.86 12.11
N THR A 72 -20.95 -1.43 11.28
CA THR A 72 -21.30 -2.62 10.49
C THR A 72 -21.23 -3.92 11.28
N GLY A 73 -20.61 -3.91 12.47
CA GLY A 73 -20.44 -5.13 13.29
C GLY A 73 -19.65 -6.24 12.62
N THR A 74 -18.75 -5.89 11.64
CA THR A 74 -18.00 -6.88 10.87
C THR A 74 -16.79 -7.45 11.60
N ILE A 75 -16.34 -6.80 12.65
CA ILE A 75 -15.23 -7.25 13.51
C ILE A 75 -15.66 -7.13 14.97
N ASP A 76 -15.51 -8.20 15.75
CA ASP A 76 -15.81 -8.23 17.16
C ASP A 76 -14.68 -7.68 18.02
N GLY A 77 -15.05 -6.87 18.99
CA GLY A 77 -14.12 -6.34 19.99
C GLY A 77 -13.33 -5.12 19.54
N PHE A 78 -13.35 -4.08 20.37
CA PHE A 78 -12.70 -2.80 20.05
C PHE A 78 -11.18 -2.95 19.77
N SER A 79 -10.47 -3.82 20.53
CA SER A 79 -9.04 -4.06 20.31
C SER A 79 -8.75 -4.60 18.91
N ASN A 80 -9.60 -5.50 18.41
CA ASN A 80 -9.49 -6.09 17.09
C ASN A 80 -9.76 -5.05 15.99
N ILE A 81 -10.81 -4.25 16.15
CA ILE A 81 -11.14 -3.15 15.24
C ILE A 81 -9.99 -2.14 15.20
N PHE A 82 -9.46 -1.78 16.36
CA PHE A 82 -8.36 -0.83 16.46
C PHE A 82 -7.08 -1.37 15.80
N PHE A 83 -6.78 -2.67 15.99
CA PHE A 83 -5.65 -3.32 15.33
C PHE A 83 -5.79 -3.31 13.81
N GLU A 84 -6.92 -3.77 13.28
CA GLU A 84 -7.19 -3.81 11.82
C GLU A 84 -7.12 -2.43 11.21
N THR A 85 -7.70 -1.41 11.87
CA THR A 85 -7.67 -0.02 11.41
C THR A 85 -6.26 0.55 11.42
N THR A 86 -5.49 0.28 12.49
CA THR A 86 -4.11 0.74 12.61
C THR A 86 -3.26 0.10 11.54
N SER A 87 -3.36 -1.23 11.37
CA SER A 87 -2.68 -1.96 10.31
C SER A 87 -3.02 -1.42 8.93
N GLY A 88 -4.29 -1.06 8.71
CA GLY A 88 -4.75 -0.42 7.49
C GLY A 88 -4.02 0.89 7.22
N TYR A 89 -4.13 1.87 8.11
CA TYR A 89 -3.53 3.20 7.89
C TYR A 89 -2.01 3.21 7.92
N THR A 90 -1.36 2.32 8.66
CA THR A 90 0.12 2.22 8.65
C THR A 90 0.65 1.39 7.48
N ALA A 91 -0.25 0.88 6.62
CA ALA A 91 0.09 -0.03 5.53
C ALA A 91 0.94 -1.23 5.98
N THR A 92 0.66 -1.76 7.18
CA THR A 92 1.36 -2.92 7.74
C THR A 92 0.87 -4.22 7.11
N GLY A 93 -0.42 -4.32 6.76
CA GLY A 93 -1.01 -5.48 6.11
C GLY A 93 -1.30 -6.67 7.03
N ALA A 94 -0.96 -6.59 8.31
CA ALA A 94 -1.34 -7.61 9.28
C ALA A 94 -2.84 -7.55 9.52
N THR A 95 -3.54 -8.71 9.47
CA THR A 95 -4.99 -8.78 9.66
C THR A 95 -5.34 -9.75 10.76
N ILE A 96 -6.39 -9.41 11.51
CA ILE A 96 -7.00 -10.28 12.51
C ILE A 96 -8.17 -11.10 11.93
N ILE A 97 -8.57 -10.80 10.70
CA ILE A 97 -9.70 -11.42 10.03
C ILE A 97 -9.24 -12.75 9.44
N ASN A 98 -9.80 -13.85 9.93
CA ASN A 98 -9.45 -15.19 9.48
C ASN A 98 -10.00 -15.52 8.08
N ASP A 99 -11.16 -14.99 7.74
CA ASP A 99 -11.80 -15.18 6.44
C ASP A 99 -12.26 -13.82 5.90
N VAL A 100 -11.50 -13.28 4.96
CA VAL A 100 -11.80 -11.99 4.34
C VAL A 100 -12.89 -12.10 3.27
N GLU A 101 -13.15 -13.31 2.73
CA GLU A 101 -14.09 -13.51 1.64
C GLU A 101 -15.56 -13.49 2.09
N VAL A 102 -15.81 -13.60 3.40
CA VAL A 102 -17.15 -13.44 3.97
C VAL A 102 -17.49 -11.97 4.26
N LEU A 103 -16.53 -11.07 4.18
CA LEU A 103 -16.76 -9.65 4.45
C LEU A 103 -17.55 -9.00 3.31
N PRO A 104 -18.46 -8.06 3.65
CA PRO A 104 -19.12 -7.23 2.65
C PRO A 104 -18.12 -6.44 1.80
N GLU A 105 -18.43 -6.25 0.51
CA GLU A 105 -17.59 -5.55 -0.44
C GLU A 105 -17.26 -4.12 -0.01
N GLY A 106 -18.21 -3.43 0.63
CA GLY A 106 -17.99 -2.09 1.18
C GLY A 106 -16.88 -2.05 2.24
N ILE A 107 -16.76 -3.08 3.08
CA ILE A 107 -15.69 -3.21 4.08
C ILE A 107 -14.36 -3.63 3.45
N LEU A 108 -14.37 -4.55 2.48
CA LEU A 108 -13.16 -4.90 1.74
C LEU A 108 -12.56 -3.68 1.04
N PHE A 109 -13.41 -2.86 0.43
CA PHE A 109 -12.99 -1.60 -0.18
C PHE A 109 -12.51 -0.58 0.87
N TRP A 110 -13.17 -0.50 2.03
CA TRP A 110 -12.72 0.33 3.13
C TRP A 110 -11.30 -0.06 3.61
N ARG A 111 -11.03 -1.35 3.76
CA ARG A 111 -9.69 -1.87 4.09
C ARG A 111 -8.63 -1.39 3.10
N SER A 112 -8.89 -1.54 1.81
CA SER A 112 -7.96 -1.14 0.74
C SER A 112 -7.76 0.38 0.68
N ILE A 113 -8.82 1.16 0.90
CA ILE A 113 -8.75 2.63 0.98
C ILE A 113 -7.92 3.07 2.19
N THR A 114 -8.01 2.41 3.34
CA THR A 114 -7.17 2.77 4.49
C THR A 114 -5.68 2.62 4.17
N HIS A 115 -5.26 1.54 3.48
CA HIS A 115 -3.91 1.41 2.95
C HIS A 115 -3.53 2.56 2.02
N TRP A 116 -4.39 2.83 1.05
CA TRP A 116 -4.15 3.86 0.04
C TRP A 116 -4.03 5.27 0.65
N LEU A 117 -4.87 5.57 1.64
CA LEU A 117 -4.80 6.82 2.41
C LEU A 117 -3.55 6.89 3.28
N GLY A 118 -3.16 5.77 3.89
CA GLY A 118 -1.97 5.67 4.72
C GLY A 118 -0.69 5.94 3.92
N GLY A 119 -0.51 5.25 2.79
CA GLY A 119 0.63 5.48 1.89
C GLY A 119 0.68 6.90 1.33
N MET A 120 -0.48 7.47 0.96
CA MET A 120 -0.58 8.86 0.54
C MET A 120 -0.40 9.84 1.71
N GLY A 121 -0.93 9.49 2.88
CA GLY A 121 -0.81 10.29 4.10
C GLY A 121 0.64 10.54 4.45
N MET A 122 1.51 9.54 4.33
CA MET A 122 2.95 9.67 4.56
C MET A 122 3.59 10.71 3.63
N ILE A 123 3.23 10.71 2.34
CA ILE A 123 3.72 11.68 1.36
C ILE A 123 3.25 13.10 1.70
N VAL A 124 1.95 13.27 1.94
CA VAL A 124 1.35 14.58 2.27
C VAL A 124 1.88 15.11 3.59
N PHE A 125 2.04 14.23 4.55
CA PHE A 125 2.55 14.50 5.87
C PHE A 125 4.00 15.00 5.85
N ALA A 126 4.90 14.26 5.20
CA ALA A 126 6.28 14.67 5.05
C ALA A 126 6.38 16.10 4.47
N ILE A 127 5.53 16.41 3.52
CA ILE A 127 5.52 17.69 2.81
C ILE A 127 4.85 18.81 3.60
N ALA A 128 3.81 18.53 4.38
CA ALA A 128 3.15 19.52 5.22
C ALA A 128 4.06 20.01 6.35
N ILE A 129 4.93 19.14 6.88
CA ILE A 129 5.84 19.45 7.99
C ILE A 129 7.14 20.12 7.52
N LEU A 130 7.64 19.80 6.35
CA LEU A 130 8.88 20.36 5.83
C LEU A 130 8.95 21.89 5.91
N PRO A 131 7.90 22.68 5.56
CA PRO A 131 7.92 24.13 5.70
C PRO A 131 7.97 24.60 7.15
N LEU A 132 7.35 23.84 8.07
CA LEU A 132 7.29 24.19 9.50
C LEU A 132 8.64 23.96 10.21
N LEU A 133 9.42 23.03 9.70
CA LEU A 133 10.73 22.66 10.27
C LEU A 133 11.88 23.51 9.73
N GLY A 134 11.66 24.35 8.71
CA GLY A 134 12.70 25.13 8.05
C GLY A 134 13.76 24.22 7.40
N ILE A 135 15.07 24.65 7.42
CA ILE A 135 16.16 23.85 6.83
C ILE A 135 16.27 22.45 7.46
N GLY A 136 15.91 22.32 8.75
CA GLY A 136 15.87 21.02 9.45
C GLY A 136 14.76 20.06 8.94
N GLY A 137 13.71 20.58 8.31
CA GLY A 137 12.65 19.75 7.73
C GLY A 137 13.11 18.90 6.54
N MET A 138 14.14 19.36 5.82
CA MET A 138 14.78 18.57 4.78
C MET A 138 15.52 17.34 5.32
N GLN A 139 16.04 17.39 6.54
CA GLN A 139 16.70 16.25 7.17
C GLN A 139 15.70 15.17 7.59
N LEU A 140 14.48 15.57 8.03
CA LEU A 140 13.43 14.61 8.36
C LEU A 140 12.87 13.92 7.10
N PHE A 141 12.70 14.67 6.02
CA PHE A 141 12.31 14.11 4.71
C PHE A 141 13.34 13.12 4.18
N ASN A 142 14.62 13.41 4.33
CA ASN A 142 15.70 12.49 3.94
C ASN A 142 15.77 11.27 4.87
N ALA A 143 15.24 11.33 6.09
CA ALA A 143 15.20 10.20 7.01
C ALA A 143 13.99 9.27 6.80
N GLU A 144 12.88 9.80 6.26
CA GLU A 144 11.64 9.04 6.05
C GLU A 144 11.35 8.74 4.56
N SER A 145 11.95 9.52 3.64
CA SER A 145 11.93 9.20 2.21
C SER A 145 13.12 8.31 1.89
N PRO A 146 12.92 7.08 1.45
CA PRO A 146 14.03 6.19 1.11
C PRO A 146 14.85 6.83 -0.02
N GLY A 147 16.07 7.29 0.29
CA GLY A 147 17.04 7.68 -0.69
C GLY A 147 17.94 8.88 -0.34
N PRO A 148 19.23 8.79 -0.63
CA PRO A 148 20.22 9.85 -0.39
C PRO A 148 20.17 11.01 -1.40
N SER A 149 19.21 11.06 -2.33
CA SER A 149 19.20 12.07 -3.38
C SER A 149 18.67 13.42 -2.91
N THR A 150 19.56 14.39 -2.86
CA THR A 150 19.28 15.82 -2.60
C THR A 150 18.72 16.57 -3.82
N ASP A 151 18.35 15.89 -4.88
CA ASP A 151 17.82 16.50 -6.11
C ASP A 151 16.44 17.10 -5.87
N LYS A 152 16.37 18.40 -5.60
CA LYS A 152 15.15 19.17 -5.50
C LYS A 152 14.38 19.10 -6.82
N LEU A 153 13.22 18.43 -6.82
CA LEU A 153 12.35 18.37 -8.00
C LEU A 153 11.76 19.75 -8.35
N HIS A 154 11.59 20.61 -7.35
CA HIS A 154 11.05 21.95 -7.52
C HIS A 154 11.37 22.83 -6.31
N PRO A 155 11.58 24.16 -6.48
CA PRO A 155 11.85 25.06 -5.36
C PRO A 155 10.68 25.21 -4.38
N ARG A 156 9.46 24.81 -4.77
CA ARG A 156 8.28 24.85 -3.90
C ARG A 156 7.89 23.44 -3.47
N ILE A 157 7.95 23.21 -2.16
CA ILE A 157 7.62 21.92 -1.51
C ILE A 157 6.23 21.45 -1.89
N THR A 158 5.23 22.34 -1.97
CA THR A 158 3.87 22.02 -2.39
C THR A 158 3.76 21.49 -3.83
N ASP A 159 4.60 21.97 -4.74
CA ASP A 159 4.59 21.49 -6.12
C ASP A 159 5.22 20.10 -6.23
N THR A 160 6.21 19.82 -5.41
CA THR A 160 6.80 18.47 -5.29
C THR A 160 5.75 17.48 -4.77
N ALA A 161 5.01 17.85 -3.72
CA ALA A 161 3.91 17.06 -3.19
C ALA A 161 2.88 16.68 -4.23
N LYS A 162 2.37 17.68 -4.94
CA LYS A 162 1.36 17.46 -5.98
C LYS A 162 1.84 16.49 -7.05
N ARG A 163 3.12 16.55 -7.41
CA ARG A 163 3.72 15.65 -8.41
C ARG A 163 3.86 14.22 -7.90
N LEU A 164 4.32 14.04 -6.67
CA LEU A 164 4.43 12.72 -6.05
C LEU A 164 3.03 12.10 -5.89
N TRP A 165 2.05 12.91 -5.45
CA TRP A 165 0.66 12.48 -5.35
C TRP A 165 0.10 12.07 -6.72
N LEU A 166 0.37 12.84 -7.77
CA LEU A 166 -0.07 12.50 -9.12
C LEU A 166 0.53 11.17 -9.61
N ILE A 167 1.81 10.91 -9.31
CA ILE A 167 2.48 9.65 -9.65
C ILE A 167 1.81 8.49 -8.91
N TYR A 168 1.55 8.66 -7.62
CA TYR A 168 0.89 7.67 -6.78
C TYR A 168 -0.49 7.28 -7.33
N VAL A 169 -1.32 8.26 -7.63
CA VAL A 169 -2.63 8.05 -8.26
C VAL A 169 -2.50 7.42 -9.66
N SER A 170 -1.54 7.90 -10.46
CA SER A 170 -1.31 7.35 -11.81
C SER A 170 -0.93 5.87 -11.75
N TYR A 171 -0.04 5.47 -10.86
CA TYR A 171 0.32 4.06 -10.68
C TYR A 171 -0.89 3.23 -10.28
N THR A 172 -1.71 3.69 -9.33
CA THR A 172 -2.94 2.98 -8.93
C THR A 172 -3.88 2.77 -10.11
N ILE A 173 -4.12 3.81 -10.91
CA ILE A 173 -5.02 3.74 -12.07
C ILE A 173 -4.45 2.78 -13.14
N ILE A 174 -3.18 2.92 -13.48
CA ILE A 174 -2.53 2.12 -14.51
C ILE A 174 -2.52 0.65 -14.10
N GLU A 175 -2.16 0.34 -12.86
CA GLU A 175 -2.19 -1.02 -12.34
C GLU A 175 -3.60 -1.61 -12.35
N THR A 176 -4.62 -0.86 -11.91
CA THR A 176 -6.03 -1.30 -11.96
C THR A 176 -6.44 -1.68 -13.39
N ILE A 177 -6.04 -0.86 -14.38
CA ILE A 177 -6.36 -1.13 -15.79
C ILE A 177 -5.66 -2.41 -16.26
N PHE A 178 -4.37 -2.58 -15.97
CA PHE A 178 -3.63 -3.78 -16.38
C PHE A 178 -4.15 -5.06 -15.72
N LEU A 179 -4.46 -5.01 -14.42
CA LEU A 179 -5.06 -6.14 -13.72
C LEU A 179 -6.43 -6.51 -14.29
N LYS A 180 -7.24 -5.49 -14.63
CA LYS A 180 -8.54 -5.71 -15.29
C LYS A 180 -8.38 -6.36 -16.66
N ILE A 181 -7.44 -5.90 -17.48
CA ILE A 181 -7.15 -6.48 -18.79
C ILE A 181 -6.62 -7.91 -18.66
N ALA A 182 -5.84 -8.19 -17.62
CA ALA A 182 -5.33 -9.52 -17.32
C ALA A 182 -6.41 -10.51 -16.85
N GLY A 183 -7.65 -10.05 -16.65
CA GLY A 183 -8.79 -10.93 -16.30
C GLY A 183 -9.23 -10.88 -14.84
N MET A 184 -8.65 -10.02 -14.01
CA MET A 184 -9.12 -9.77 -12.66
C MET A 184 -10.46 -9.05 -12.68
N SER A 185 -11.35 -9.28 -11.69
CA SER A 185 -12.56 -8.46 -11.55
C SER A 185 -12.19 -6.98 -11.33
N PHE A 186 -13.04 -6.04 -11.73
CA PHE A 186 -12.75 -4.62 -11.49
C PHE A 186 -12.64 -4.31 -10.00
N PHE A 187 -13.46 -4.96 -9.18
CA PHE A 187 -13.43 -4.84 -7.73
C PHE A 187 -12.09 -5.31 -7.15
N ASP A 188 -11.65 -6.50 -7.52
CA ASP A 188 -10.37 -7.02 -7.03
C ASP A 188 -9.20 -6.18 -7.56
N ALA A 189 -9.24 -5.78 -8.84
CA ALA A 189 -8.18 -4.98 -9.45
C ALA A 189 -7.95 -3.65 -8.73
N ILE A 190 -9.02 -2.89 -8.41
CA ILE A 190 -8.88 -1.61 -7.72
C ILE A 190 -8.43 -1.78 -6.27
N ASN A 191 -8.93 -2.80 -5.56
CA ASN A 191 -8.54 -3.08 -4.19
C ASN A 191 -7.07 -3.49 -4.09
N HIS A 192 -6.61 -4.40 -4.96
CA HIS A 192 -5.22 -4.83 -4.98
C HIS A 192 -4.28 -3.70 -5.42
N SER A 193 -4.65 -2.89 -6.41
CA SER A 193 -3.84 -1.74 -6.84
C SER A 193 -3.67 -0.71 -5.72
N MET A 194 -4.74 -0.38 -4.99
CA MET A 194 -4.66 0.54 -3.85
C MET A 194 -3.75 0.00 -2.75
N SER A 195 -3.89 -1.27 -2.41
CA SER A 195 -3.07 -1.94 -1.41
C SER A 195 -1.62 -2.11 -1.86
N ASN A 196 -1.38 -2.42 -3.15
CA ASN A 196 -0.06 -2.62 -3.72
C ASN A 196 0.76 -1.34 -3.75
N ILE A 197 0.22 -0.26 -4.31
CA ILE A 197 0.94 1.02 -4.41
C ILE A 197 1.20 1.65 -3.04
N ALA A 198 0.38 1.33 -2.05
CA ALA A 198 0.61 1.69 -0.65
C ALA A 198 1.63 0.77 0.06
N SER A 199 2.09 -0.31 -0.59
CA SER A 199 2.93 -1.36 0.00
C SER A 199 2.29 -1.98 1.26
N GLY A 200 0.97 -2.25 1.22
CA GLY A 200 0.21 -2.65 2.42
C GLY A 200 -0.19 -4.12 2.48
N GLY A 201 -0.44 -4.79 1.35
CA GLY A 201 -0.67 -6.23 1.26
C GLY A 201 -2.07 -6.75 1.63
N PHE A 202 -3.03 -5.89 1.95
CA PHE A 202 -4.42 -6.35 2.13
C PHE A 202 -4.99 -6.87 0.80
N SER A 203 -5.63 -8.02 0.87
CA SER A 203 -6.27 -8.70 -0.26
C SER A 203 -7.77 -8.86 -0.02
N THR A 204 -8.53 -9.02 -1.10
CA THR A 204 -9.93 -9.43 -1.11
C THR A 204 -10.08 -10.96 -1.05
N LYS A 205 -8.96 -11.70 -1.09
CA LYS A 205 -8.92 -13.16 -1.10
C LYS A 205 -8.05 -13.70 0.04
N ASN A 206 -8.50 -14.81 0.65
CA ASN A 206 -7.76 -15.48 1.73
C ASN A 206 -6.39 -15.98 1.25
N ALA A 207 -6.32 -16.50 0.02
CA ALA A 207 -5.07 -16.93 -0.59
C ALA A 207 -4.22 -15.77 -1.14
N SER A 208 -4.59 -14.51 -0.90
CA SER A 208 -3.91 -13.34 -1.47
C SER A 208 -3.77 -13.47 -3.01
N LEU A 209 -2.64 -13.10 -3.59
CA LEU A 209 -2.38 -13.25 -5.04
C LEU A 209 -2.24 -14.73 -5.50
N GLY A 210 -2.13 -15.68 -4.57
CA GLY A 210 -2.20 -17.10 -4.83
C GLY A 210 -3.54 -17.55 -5.43
N HIS A 211 -4.63 -16.82 -5.19
CA HIS A 211 -5.92 -17.06 -5.82
C HIS A 211 -5.84 -17.05 -7.36
N TRP A 212 -4.92 -16.29 -7.94
CA TRP A 212 -4.72 -16.16 -9.38
C TRP A 212 -3.49 -16.95 -9.89
N ASN A 213 -3.10 -18.05 -9.25
CA ASN A 213 -1.98 -18.89 -9.68
C ASN A 213 -2.16 -19.48 -11.08
N SER A 214 -3.41 -19.65 -11.53
CA SER A 214 -3.74 -20.09 -12.90
C SER A 214 -3.44 -19.01 -13.96
N ASN A 215 -3.23 -17.75 -13.56
CA ASN A 215 -2.95 -16.65 -14.47
C ASN A 215 -1.65 -15.92 -14.06
N PRO A 216 -0.48 -16.38 -14.51
CA PRO A 216 0.81 -15.77 -14.18
C PRO A 216 0.93 -14.28 -14.53
N LEU A 217 0.20 -13.82 -15.56
CA LEU A 217 0.25 -12.42 -16.00
C LEU A 217 -0.17 -11.46 -14.88
N ILE A 218 -1.19 -11.81 -14.11
CA ILE A 218 -1.64 -11.00 -12.97
C ILE A 218 -0.49 -10.81 -11.95
N GLN A 219 0.21 -11.90 -11.64
CA GLN A 219 1.31 -11.86 -10.67
C GLN A 219 2.49 -11.03 -11.19
N TYR A 220 2.83 -11.14 -12.48
CA TYR A 220 3.89 -10.30 -13.07
C TYR A 220 3.53 -8.81 -13.07
N ILE A 221 2.26 -8.47 -13.34
CA ILE A 221 1.80 -7.07 -13.22
C ILE A 221 2.01 -6.57 -11.79
N VAL A 222 1.55 -7.33 -10.79
CA VAL A 222 1.72 -6.96 -9.38
C VAL A 222 3.20 -6.82 -9.00
N ILE A 223 4.08 -7.74 -9.44
CA ILE A 223 5.53 -7.65 -9.22
C ILE A 223 6.08 -6.32 -9.74
N ILE A 224 5.72 -5.93 -10.97
CA ILE A 224 6.19 -4.69 -11.58
C ILE A 224 5.76 -3.48 -10.76
N PHE A 225 4.50 -3.44 -10.32
CA PHE A 225 4.00 -2.31 -9.56
C PHE A 225 4.49 -2.32 -8.10
N MET A 226 4.69 -3.48 -7.45
CA MET A 226 5.41 -3.57 -6.17
C MET A 226 6.83 -3.01 -6.29
N PHE A 227 7.55 -3.41 -7.34
CA PHE A 227 8.89 -2.91 -7.61
C PHE A 227 8.90 -1.38 -7.80
N LEU A 228 7.95 -0.83 -8.56
CA LEU A 228 7.82 0.62 -8.79
C LEU A 228 7.41 1.36 -7.51
N ALA A 229 6.52 0.80 -6.71
CA ALA A 229 6.10 1.39 -5.43
C ALA A 229 7.23 1.42 -4.41
N GLY A 230 8.10 0.39 -4.40
CA GLY A 230 9.28 0.33 -3.55
C GLY A 230 10.46 1.20 -4.04
N THR A 231 10.38 1.79 -5.25
CA THR A 231 11.41 2.73 -5.71
C THR A 231 11.15 4.14 -5.18
N ASN A 232 12.20 4.92 -5.05
CA ASN A 232 12.07 6.34 -4.73
C ASN A 232 11.16 7.05 -5.76
N PHE A 233 10.06 7.66 -5.30
CA PHE A 233 9.11 8.37 -6.16
C PHE A 233 9.73 9.51 -6.98
N VAL A 234 10.88 10.05 -6.55
CA VAL A 234 11.65 11.01 -7.33
C VAL A 234 12.19 10.37 -8.61
N LEU A 235 12.66 9.13 -8.52
CA LEU A 235 13.10 8.37 -9.70
C LEU A 235 11.93 8.04 -10.63
N SER A 236 10.78 7.71 -10.06
CA SER A 236 9.54 7.51 -10.81
C SER A 236 9.14 8.75 -11.61
N TYR A 237 9.33 9.95 -11.05
CA TYR A 237 9.12 11.21 -11.78
C TYR A 237 10.05 11.34 -13.01
N PHE A 238 11.32 10.95 -12.89
CA PHE A 238 12.23 10.93 -14.04
C PHE A 238 11.82 9.85 -15.07
N GLY A 239 11.25 8.74 -14.62
CA GLY A 239 10.67 7.72 -15.49
C GLY A 239 9.53 8.28 -16.35
N PHE A 240 8.57 9.00 -15.75
CA PHE A 240 7.50 9.67 -16.49
C PHE A 240 8.00 10.75 -17.48
N LYS A 241 9.19 11.31 -17.23
CA LYS A 241 9.85 12.24 -18.15
C LYS A 241 10.75 11.55 -19.18
N PHE A 242 10.72 10.23 -19.27
CA PHE A 242 11.58 9.43 -20.15
C PHE A 242 13.09 9.68 -19.95
N ASN A 243 13.49 10.15 -18.78
CA ASN A 243 14.89 10.41 -18.45
C ASN A 243 15.52 9.21 -17.72
N PHE A 244 15.55 8.08 -18.39
CA PHE A 244 16.08 6.81 -17.84
C PHE A 244 17.56 6.89 -17.45
N LYS A 245 18.33 7.79 -18.07
CA LYS A 245 19.75 7.98 -17.73
C LYS A 245 19.95 8.38 -16.27
N LYS A 246 19.03 9.16 -15.69
CA LYS A 246 19.09 9.53 -14.26
C LYS A 246 18.79 8.36 -13.36
N ILE A 247 17.82 7.52 -13.72
CA ILE A 247 17.43 6.33 -12.96
C ILE A 247 18.60 5.34 -12.89
N PHE A 248 19.19 4.99 -14.04
CA PHE A 248 20.29 4.02 -14.09
C PHE A 248 21.63 4.55 -13.53
N LYS A 249 21.76 5.86 -13.31
CA LYS A 249 22.92 6.44 -12.63
C LYS A 249 22.79 6.49 -11.12
N ASP A 250 21.58 6.37 -10.60
CA ASP A 250 21.29 6.43 -9.18
C ASP A 250 21.86 5.20 -8.47
N GLU A 251 22.61 5.41 -7.40
CA GLU A 251 23.29 4.33 -6.68
C GLU A 251 22.31 3.51 -5.84
N GLU A 252 21.31 4.17 -5.23
CA GLU A 252 20.25 3.51 -4.47
C GLU A 252 19.48 2.53 -5.36
N PHE A 253 19.06 2.99 -6.54
CA PHE A 253 18.36 2.15 -7.51
C PHE A 253 19.19 0.94 -7.96
N LYS A 254 20.49 1.11 -8.19
CA LYS A 254 21.37 -0.01 -8.55
C LYS A 254 21.48 -1.05 -7.43
N VAL A 255 21.67 -0.58 -6.20
CA VAL A 255 21.74 -1.46 -5.02
C VAL A 255 20.41 -2.19 -4.83
N TYR A 256 19.28 -1.48 -4.93
CA TYR A 256 17.94 -2.07 -4.85
C TYR A 256 17.73 -3.18 -5.89
N CYS A 257 18.09 -2.93 -7.16
CA CYS A 257 18.03 -3.96 -8.22
C CYS A 257 18.97 -5.14 -7.92
N LEU A 258 20.18 -4.88 -7.44
CA LEU A 258 21.15 -5.91 -7.10
C LEU A 258 20.64 -6.82 -6.00
N PHE A 259 20.02 -6.27 -4.95
CA PHE A 259 19.42 -7.05 -3.86
C PHE A 259 18.26 -7.92 -4.39
N ILE A 260 17.34 -7.36 -5.17
CA ILE A 260 16.22 -8.13 -5.75
C ILE A 260 16.76 -9.28 -6.61
N ILE A 261 17.69 -9.02 -7.51
CA ILE A 261 18.25 -10.05 -8.39
C ILE A 261 18.99 -11.12 -7.56
N GLY A 262 19.84 -10.70 -6.63
CA GLY A 262 20.63 -11.61 -5.81
C GLY A 262 19.76 -12.54 -4.95
N PHE A 263 18.79 -11.98 -4.24
CA PHE A 263 17.87 -12.78 -3.43
C PHE A 263 16.95 -13.65 -4.29
N THR A 264 16.47 -13.15 -5.44
CA THR A 264 15.64 -13.96 -6.34
C THR A 264 16.41 -15.19 -6.84
N ILE A 265 17.67 -15.02 -7.24
CA ILE A 265 18.52 -16.14 -7.69
C ILE A 265 18.72 -17.14 -6.53
N SER A 266 18.99 -16.64 -5.32
CA SER A 266 19.19 -17.49 -4.14
C SER A 266 17.94 -18.29 -3.80
N VAL A 267 16.78 -17.65 -3.72
CA VAL A 267 15.49 -18.30 -3.42
C VAL A 267 15.11 -19.27 -4.54
N ALA A 268 15.25 -18.87 -5.81
CA ALA A 268 14.95 -19.72 -6.95
C ALA A 268 15.83 -20.98 -6.98
N THR A 269 17.11 -20.84 -6.63
CA THR A 269 18.03 -21.99 -6.54
C THR A 269 17.57 -22.98 -5.46
N ILE A 270 17.24 -22.47 -4.26
CA ILE A 270 16.77 -23.31 -3.17
C ILE A 270 15.45 -24.03 -3.54
N LEU A 271 14.50 -23.29 -4.13
CA LEU A 271 13.22 -23.87 -4.57
C LEU A 271 13.39 -24.89 -5.70
N TYR A 272 14.33 -24.67 -6.61
CA TYR A 272 14.59 -25.60 -7.70
C TYR A 272 15.07 -26.97 -7.21
N PHE A 273 15.80 -27.02 -6.10
CA PHE A 273 16.24 -28.26 -5.48
C PHE A 273 15.23 -28.84 -4.49
N ASN A 274 14.12 -28.12 -4.21
CA ASN A 274 13.03 -28.63 -3.36
C ASN A 274 12.08 -29.50 -4.19
N THR A 275 12.15 -30.83 -3.99
CA THR A 275 11.39 -31.82 -4.77
C THR A 275 9.89 -31.70 -4.54
N ASP A 276 9.44 -31.38 -3.34
CA ASP A 276 8.01 -31.33 -2.99
C ASP A 276 7.30 -30.18 -3.73
N PHE A 277 7.93 -29.02 -3.82
CA PHE A 277 7.42 -27.90 -4.61
C PHE A 277 7.37 -28.23 -6.11
N LEU A 278 8.39 -28.91 -6.62
CA LEU A 278 8.50 -29.26 -8.04
C LEU A 278 7.50 -30.32 -8.49
N MET A 279 7.06 -31.23 -7.62
CA MET A 279 6.10 -32.28 -7.95
C MET A 279 4.70 -31.75 -8.30
N SER A 280 4.39 -30.51 -7.92
CA SER A 280 3.10 -29.88 -8.24
C SER A 280 2.96 -29.43 -9.71
N PHE A 281 4.02 -29.53 -10.54
CA PHE A 281 4.02 -29.06 -11.93
C PHE A 281 4.23 -30.18 -12.95
N GLU A 282 3.41 -30.20 -14.00
CA GLU A 282 3.40 -31.27 -15.01
C GLU A 282 4.56 -31.19 -16.00
N SER A 283 5.07 -30.00 -16.35
CA SER A 283 6.14 -29.82 -17.34
C SER A 283 7.37 -29.13 -16.75
N GLN A 284 8.55 -29.47 -17.28
CA GLN A 284 9.82 -28.85 -16.84
C GLN A 284 9.87 -27.32 -17.10
N PHE A 285 9.30 -26.87 -18.22
CA PHE A 285 9.24 -25.44 -18.53
C PHE A 285 8.36 -24.69 -17.54
N ASN A 286 7.18 -25.22 -17.24
CA ASN A 286 6.26 -24.66 -16.25
C ASN A 286 6.89 -24.62 -14.85
N ARG A 287 7.72 -25.61 -14.51
CA ARG A 287 8.47 -25.65 -13.23
C ARG A 287 9.47 -24.51 -13.12
N ILE A 288 10.28 -24.29 -14.15
CA ILE A 288 11.30 -23.21 -14.14
C ILE A 288 10.62 -21.84 -14.05
N GLU A 289 9.58 -21.60 -14.84
CA GLU A 289 8.79 -20.36 -14.81
C GLU A 289 8.18 -20.14 -13.42
N ALA A 290 7.51 -21.15 -12.87
CA ALA A 290 6.86 -21.05 -11.57
C ALA A 290 7.88 -20.80 -10.45
N VAL A 291 9.01 -21.51 -10.42
CA VAL A 291 10.09 -21.28 -9.46
C VAL A 291 10.58 -19.84 -9.55
N PHE A 292 10.86 -19.35 -10.76
CA PHE A 292 11.33 -17.97 -10.96
C PHE A 292 10.28 -16.95 -10.50
N ARG A 293 9.03 -17.12 -10.92
CA ARG A 293 7.93 -16.19 -10.64
C ARG A 293 7.63 -16.11 -9.14
N HIS A 294 7.47 -17.26 -8.47
CA HIS A 294 7.19 -17.28 -7.03
C HIS A 294 8.37 -16.73 -6.21
N SER A 295 9.60 -17.04 -6.60
CA SER A 295 10.80 -16.49 -5.97
C SER A 295 10.87 -14.97 -6.13
N LEU A 296 10.71 -14.47 -7.36
CA LEU A 296 10.74 -13.04 -7.64
C LEU A 296 9.60 -12.31 -6.92
N PHE A 297 8.38 -12.89 -6.93
CA PHE A 297 7.23 -12.33 -6.27
C PHE A 297 7.49 -12.17 -4.76
N GLN A 298 7.92 -13.25 -4.10
CA GLN A 298 8.13 -13.23 -2.65
C GLN A 298 9.27 -12.29 -2.25
N VAL A 299 10.38 -12.31 -3.00
CA VAL A 299 11.52 -11.40 -2.75
C VAL A 299 11.11 -9.94 -2.91
N VAL A 300 10.42 -9.59 -3.99
CA VAL A 300 9.94 -8.22 -4.18
C VAL A 300 8.95 -7.85 -3.09
N SER A 301 8.00 -8.71 -2.76
CA SER A 301 6.99 -8.47 -1.73
C SER A 301 7.62 -8.19 -0.35
N ILE A 302 8.69 -8.92 0.02
CA ILE A 302 9.39 -8.71 1.29
C ILE A 302 10.25 -7.43 1.24
N ILE A 303 11.04 -7.25 0.20
CA ILE A 303 11.95 -6.08 0.10
C ILE A 303 11.15 -4.76 0.05
N THR A 304 10.01 -4.76 -0.62
CA THR A 304 9.11 -3.59 -0.70
C THR A 304 8.17 -3.47 0.50
N THR A 305 8.23 -4.41 1.45
CA THR A 305 7.33 -4.48 2.61
C THR A 305 5.84 -4.62 2.25
N THR A 306 5.50 -5.05 1.04
CA THR A 306 4.11 -5.13 0.59
C THR A 306 3.35 -6.27 1.26
N GLY A 307 3.97 -7.45 1.44
CA GLY A 307 3.37 -8.56 2.18
C GLY A 307 2.35 -9.41 1.41
N PHE A 308 2.14 -9.19 0.11
CA PHE A 308 1.36 -10.13 -0.71
C PHE A 308 2.07 -11.47 -0.83
N VAL A 309 1.29 -12.55 -0.97
CA VAL A 309 1.80 -13.90 -1.15
C VAL A 309 1.14 -14.59 -2.35
N THR A 310 1.91 -15.47 -3.02
CA THR A 310 1.42 -16.31 -4.12
C THR A 310 1.45 -17.79 -3.79
N ALA A 311 2.16 -18.16 -2.72
CA ALA A 311 2.28 -19.51 -2.22
C ALA A 311 2.59 -19.47 -0.72
N ASP A 312 2.38 -20.59 -0.04
CA ASP A 312 2.81 -20.72 1.35
C ASP A 312 4.34 -20.89 1.40
N TYR A 313 5.04 -19.79 1.60
CA TYR A 313 6.51 -19.76 1.69
C TYR A 313 7.03 -20.44 2.97
N THR A 314 6.19 -20.62 3.98
CA THR A 314 6.60 -21.31 5.22
C THR A 314 6.87 -22.79 4.99
N ALA A 315 6.25 -23.36 3.97
CA ALA A 315 6.45 -24.75 3.54
C ALA A 315 7.67 -24.93 2.60
N TRP A 316 8.32 -23.86 2.14
CA TRP A 316 9.37 -23.98 1.12
C TRP A 316 10.65 -24.63 1.62
N SER A 317 11.27 -24.06 2.66
CA SER A 317 12.46 -24.60 3.31
C SER A 317 12.74 -23.81 4.59
N PRO A 318 13.16 -24.47 5.68
CA PRO A 318 13.59 -23.78 6.90
C PRO A 318 14.69 -22.74 6.65
N LEU A 319 15.53 -22.93 5.64
CA LEU A 319 16.62 -22.01 5.28
C LEU A 319 16.08 -20.65 4.72
N LEU A 320 14.87 -20.65 4.19
CA LEU A 320 14.22 -19.43 3.64
C LEU A 320 13.42 -18.67 4.69
N LEU A 321 13.29 -19.20 5.89
CA LEU A 321 12.62 -18.54 7.04
C LEU A 321 13.59 -17.68 7.87
N LEU A 322 14.90 -17.81 7.64
CA LEU A 322 15.98 -17.04 8.25
C LEU A 322 16.33 -15.80 7.43
#